data_a063f2d8e0c543662b8dc6f511f33467
#
_entry.id   a063f2d8e0c543662b8dc6f511f33467
#
_cell.length_a   1.000
_cell.length_b   1.000
_cell.length_c   1.000
_cell.angle_alpha   90.00
_cell.angle_beta   90.00
_cell.angle_gamma   90.00
#
_symmetry.space_group_name_H-M   'P 1'
#
loop_
_entity.id
_entity.type
_entity.pdbx_description
1 polymer ?
#
loop_
_entity_poly.entity_id
_entity_poly.type
_entity_poly.pdbx_seq_one_letter_code
_entity_poly.pdbx_strand_id
1 'polypeptide(L)'
;MPDAIQPADLGFFSTLAGAGSLSAAARELGITTPAVSKHLALMESRLGVSLVNRTTRRMSLTPEGERYLEHARRILDEIGHMAEELGVSRSTPTGLLRINATLGFGRSHIAPLISRFLRQYPQVEVQLQLSVNPPPLTDDAFDVCIRFGEPPDARVIAQRLAPNRRLLCASPAYLARFGTPKVPHDLTQHNCIGIRQGEEAYGLWRLSSGRGGAMTTEAVKTRGTLTTNDGEIAVNWALDGHGILMRAEWDIDRFLKDGRLVQVLPQCFTPDADVYAVYPQRHRLAARVRVFVDFVAGAFSTPALHGD
;
A
#
# COMPACT_ATOMS: atom_id res chain seq x y z
N MET A 1 28.58 -20.91 -17.81
CA MET A 1 28.89 -20.26 -16.53
C MET A 1 27.76 -20.44 -15.50
N PRO A 2 27.34 -21.66 -15.18
CA PRO A 2 26.32 -21.91 -14.15
C PRO A 2 26.87 -21.84 -12.71
N ASP A 3 28.19 -21.83 -12.51
CA ASP A 3 28.81 -21.97 -11.17
C ASP A 3 29.11 -20.66 -10.44
N ALA A 4 28.75 -19.50 -11.01
CA ALA A 4 29.05 -18.20 -10.42
C ALA A 4 28.17 -17.88 -9.18
N ILE A 5 26.93 -18.38 -9.12
CA ILE A 5 25.97 -18.15 -8.06
C ILE A 5 25.57 -19.50 -7.43
N GLN A 6 25.83 -19.69 -6.15
CA GLN A 6 25.43 -20.89 -5.40
C GLN A 6 24.23 -20.56 -4.50
N PRO A 7 23.22 -21.46 -4.38
CA PRO A 7 22.07 -21.23 -3.51
C PRO A 7 22.46 -20.92 -2.04
N ALA A 8 23.51 -21.52 -1.52
CA ALA A 8 24.01 -21.27 -0.17
C ALA A 8 24.52 -19.82 0.02
N ASP A 9 25.01 -19.18 -1.04
CA ASP A 9 25.51 -17.81 -0.99
C ASP A 9 24.38 -16.78 -0.83
N LEU A 10 23.17 -17.10 -1.26
CA LEU A 10 22.01 -16.21 -1.16
C LEU A 10 21.67 -15.93 0.31
N GLY A 11 21.53 -16.99 1.11
CA GLY A 11 21.27 -16.89 2.56
C GLY A 11 22.41 -16.23 3.30
N PHE A 12 23.65 -16.64 3.00
CA PHE A 12 24.85 -16.05 3.59
C PHE A 12 24.91 -14.55 3.36
N PHE A 13 24.75 -14.10 2.12
CA PHE A 13 24.85 -12.67 1.80
C PHE A 13 23.68 -11.84 2.35
N SER A 14 22.49 -12.42 2.40
CA SER A 14 21.32 -11.76 3.01
C SER A 14 21.55 -11.52 4.52
N THR A 15 22.07 -12.52 5.24
CA THR A 15 22.42 -12.39 6.66
C THR A 15 23.56 -11.37 6.85
N LEU A 16 24.59 -11.41 6.02
CA LEU A 16 25.70 -10.47 6.09
C LEU A 16 25.26 -9.02 5.91
N ALA A 17 24.39 -8.77 4.93
CA ALA A 17 23.86 -7.43 4.64
C ALA A 17 22.98 -6.93 5.79
N GLY A 18 22.14 -7.78 6.36
CA GLY A 18 21.27 -7.47 7.51
C GLY A 18 22.06 -7.17 8.79
N ALA A 19 23.12 -7.92 9.05
CA ALA A 19 23.97 -7.76 10.24
C ALA A 19 24.83 -6.47 10.22
N GLY A 20 25.05 -5.86 9.04
CA GLY A 20 25.79 -4.60 8.90
C GLY A 20 27.28 -4.64 9.26
N SER A 21 27.80 -5.78 9.69
CA SER A 21 29.24 -5.99 9.95
C SER A 21 29.62 -7.46 9.88
N LEU A 22 30.89 -7.76 9.51
CA LEU A 22 31.40 -9.12 9.45
C LEU A 22 31.32 -9.85 10.79
N SER A 23 31.56 -9.14 11.89
CA SER A 23 31.53 -9.73 13.24
C SER A 23 30.10 -10.03 13.71
N ALA A 24 29.14 -9.19 13.35
CA ALA A 24 27.74 -9.45 13.66
C ALA A 24 27.21 -10.61 12.83
N ALA A 25 27.51 -10.65 11.53
CA ALA A 25 27.17 -11.77 10.66
C ALA A 25 27.79 -13.09 11.14
N ALA A 26 29.03 -13.06 11.61
CA ALA A 26 29.70 -14.23 12.16
C ALA A 26 28.95 -14.84 13.36
N ARG A 27 28.48 -13.99 14.27
CA ARG A 27 27.65 -14.42 15.42
C ARG A 27 26.33 -15.00 14.97
N GLU A 28 25.67 -14.38 14.02
CA GLU A 28 24.35 -14.81 13.52
C GLU A 28 24.44 -16.12 12.74
N LEU A 29 25.51 -16.30 11.95
CA LEU A 29 25.77 -17.51 11.18
C LEU A 29 26.42 -18.65 12.02
N GLY A 30 26.81 -18.39 13.26
CA GLY A 30 27.48 -19.39 14.11
C GLY A 30 28.88 -19.78 13.62
N ILE A 31 29.58 -18.90 12.91
CA ILE A 31 30.93 -19.12 12.35
C ILE A 31 31.90 -18.00 12.78
N THR A 32 33.18 -18.16 12.46
CA THR A 32 34.20 -17.16 12.81
C THR A 32 34.21 -15.99 11.82
N THR A 33 34.59 -14.78 12.28
CA THR A 33 34.75 -13.60 11.42
C THR A 33 35.70 -13.83 10.23
N PRO A 34 36.86 -14.51 10.38
CA PRO A 34 37.70 -14.90 9.24
C PRO A 34 36.99 -15.80 8.23
N ALA A 35 36.11 -16.70 8.68
CA ALA A 35 35.34 -17.57 7.79
C ALA A 35 34.34 -16.77 6.98
N VAL A 36 33.62 -15.81 7.59
CA VAL A 36 32.74 -14.87 6.89
C VAL A 36 33.50 -14.08 5.83
N SER A 37 34.66 -13.51 6.20
CA SER A 37 35.50 -12.74 5.27
C SER A 37 36.00 -13.59 4.10
N LYS A 38 36.40 -14.83 4.35
CA LYS A 38 36.86 -15.78 3.32
C LYS A 38 35.72 -16.16 2.39
N HIS A 39 34.52 -16.44 2.92
CA HIS A 39 33.33 -16.80 2.12
C HIS A 39 32.92 -15.63 1.21
N LEU A 40 32.84 -14.40 1.75
CA LEU A 40 32.57 -13.21 0.97
C LEU A 40 33.59 -13.02 -0.18
N ALA A 41 34.89 -13.15 0.13
CA ALA A 41 35.93 -13.02 -0.87
C ALA A 41 35.84 -14.07 -2.00
N LEU A 42 35.44 -15.29 -1.66
CA LEU A 42 35.19 -16.36 -2.66
C LEU A 42 33.98 -16.04 -3.54
N MET A 43 32.90 -15.51 -2.95
CA MET A 43 31.72 -15.07 -3.72
C MET A 43 32.09 -13.96 -4.70
N GLU A 44 32.73 -12.87 -4.22
CA GLU A 44 33.17 -11.75 -5.02
C GLU A 44 34.11 -12.19 -6.16
N SER A 45 35.03 -13.11 -5.85
CA SER A 45 35.95 -13.69 -6.85
C SER A 45 35.21 -14.47 -7.95
N ARG A 46 34.20 -15.27 -7.59
CA ARG A 46 33.38 -16.03 -8.55
C ARG A 46 32.51 -15.13 -9.44
N LEU A 47 31.97 -14.07 -8.84
CA LEU A 47 31.12 -13.09 -9.52
C LEU A 47 31.93 -12.09 -10.34
N GLY A 48 33.21 -11.93 -10.05
CA GLY A 48 34.09 -10.93 -10.70
C GLY A 48 33.78 -9.47 -10.31
N VAL A 49 32.99 -9.27 -9.26
CA VAL A 49 32.61 -7.94 -8.77
C VAL A 49 32.66 -7.89 -7.24
N SER A 50 32.91 -6.73 -6.69
CA SER A 50 32.82 -6.49 -5.26
C SER A 50 31.37 -6.22 -4.86
N LEU A 51 30.89 -6.89 -3.82
CA LEU A 51 29.54 -6.71 -3.29
C LEU A 51 29.52 -5.78 -2.07
N VAL A 52 30.69 -5.59 -1.41
CA VAL A 52 30.79 -4.82 -0.19
C VAL A 52 31.95 -3.81 -0.28
N ASN A 53 31.69 -2.58 0.11
CA ASN A 53 32.74 -1.57 0.31
C ASN A 53 33.47 -1.84 1.61
N ARG A 54 34.76 -2.13 1.53
CA ARG A 54 35.62 -2.37 2.68
C ARG A 54 36.20 -1.05 3.20
N THR A 55 35.42 -0.28 3.95
CA THR A 55 36.00 0.81 4.74
C THR A 55 36.13 0.39 6.19
N THR A 56 37.20 0.82 6.88
CA THR A 56 37.65 0.35 8.20
C THR A 56 36.66 0.64 9.34
N ARG A 57 35.56 1.33 9.12
CA ARG A 57 34.59 1.72 10.17
C ARG A 57 33.17 1.23 10.00
N ARG A 58 32.72 0.97 8.77
CA ARG A 58 31.35 0.43 8.51
C ARG A 58 31.37 -0.36 7.20
N MET A 59 30.62 -1.45 7.20
CA MET A 59 30.32 -2.20 6.00
C MET A 59 29.17 -1.53 5.28
N SER A 60 29.31 -1.24 3.99
CA SER A 60 28.24 -0.79 3.10
C SER A 60 28.24 -1.64 1.83
N LEU A 61 27.09 -1.81 1.23
CA LEU A 61 26.97 -2.51 -0.04
C LEU A 61 27.48 -1.64 -1.18
N THR A 62 27.98 -2.28 -2.23
CA THR A 62 28.18 -1.65 -3.54
C THR A 62 26.84 -1.65 -4.30
N PRO A 63 26.69 -0.89 -5.42
CA PRO A 63 25.51 -1.00 -6.28
C PRO A 63 25.26 -2.43 -6.79
N GLU A 64 26.35 -3.21 -7.02
CA GLU A 64 26.29 -4.62 -7.36
C GLU A 64 25.79 -5.45 -6.18
N GLY A 65 26.25 -5.16 -4.97
CA GLY A 65 25.81 -5.79 -3.72
C GLY A 65 24.34 -5.55 -3.43
N GLU A 66 23.85 -4.33 -3.66
CA GLU A 66 22.41 -4.02 -3.49
C GLU A 66 21.57 -4.84 -4.47
N ARG A 67 21.94 -4.89 -5.74
CA ARG A 67 21.27 -5.71 -6.75
C ARG A 67 21.32 -7.20 -6.42
N TYR A 68 22.48 -7.69 -6.00
CA TYR A 68 22.61 -9.10 -5.57
C TYR A 68 21.71 -9.42 -4.39
N LEU A 69 21.65 -8.55 -3.38
CA LEU A 69 20.80 -8.71 -2.21
C LEU A 69 19.31 -8.75 -2.58
N GLU A 70 18.88 -7.87 -3.46
CA GLU A 70 17.50 -7.83 -3.96
C GLU A 70 17.12 -9.15 -4.63
N HIS A 71 17.96 -9.63 -5.57
CA HIS A 71 17.73 -10.91 -6.24
C HIS A 71 17.82 -12.10 -5.28
N ALA A 72 18.78 -12.09 -4.36
CA ALA A 72 18.96 -13.16 -3.37
C ALA A 72 17.70 -13.31 -2.49
N ARG A 73 17.18 -12.20 -1.99
CA ARG A 73 15.95 -12.20 -1.19
C ARG A 73 14.76 -12.76 -1.97
N ARG A 74 14.58 -12.35 -3.23
CA ARG A 74 13.51 -12.85 -4.07
C ARG A 74 13.59 -14.36 -4.30
N ILE A 75 14.78 -14.88 -4.57
CA ILE A 75 14.98 -16.33 -4.77
C ILE A 75 14.74 -17.11 -3.47
N LEU A 76 15.23 -16.62 -2.34
CA LEU A 76 15.00 -17.26 -1.04
C LEU A 76 13.51 -17.25 -0.66
N ASP A 77 12.79 -16.19 -0.96
CA ASP A 77 11.34 -16.12 -0.81
C ASP A 77 10.63 -17.18 -1.67
N GLU A 78 11.05 -17.36 -2.92
CA GLU A 78 10.48 -18.38 -3.82
C GLU A 78 10.74 -19.81 -3.33
N ILE A 79 11.93 -20.07 -2.80
CA ILE A 79 12.26 -21.36 -2.15
C ILE A 79 11.35 -21.58 -0.92
N GLY A 80 11.12 -20.54 -0.14
CA GLY A 80 10.19 -20.58 1.00
C GLY A 80 8.76 -20.91 0.57
N HIS A 81 8.28 -20.26 -0.50
CA HIS A 81 6.95 -20.53 -1.08
C HIS A 81 6.81 -21.99 -1.53
N MET A 82 7.81 -22.51 -2.24
CA MET A 82 7.81 -23.90 -2.68
C MET A 82 7.73 -24.87 -1.49
N ALA A 83 8.45 -24.61 -0.41
CA ALA A 83 8.39 -25.42 0.81
C ALA A 83 6.99 -25.37 1.46
N GLU A 84 6.34 -24.22 1.47
CA GLU A 84 4.96 -24.04 1.95
C GLU A 84 3.94 -24.77 1.07
N GLU A 85 4.06 -24.69 -0.25
CA GLU A 85 3.21 -25.41 -1.21
C GLU A 85 3.28 -26.92 -1.03
N LEU A 86 4.47 -27.45 -0.76
CA LEU A 86 4.69 -28.85 -0.51
C LEU A 86 4.26 -29.31 0.91
N GLY A 87 3.72 -28.40 1.73
CA GLY A 87 3.27 -28.69 3.08
C GLY A 87 4.42 -29.00 4.07
N VAL A 88 5.66 -28.72 3.67
CA VAL A 88 6.86 -28.96 4.49
C VAL A 88 6.95 -27.98 5.66
N SER A 89 6.25 -26.83 5.56
CA SER A 89 6.25 -25.83 6.62
C SER A 89 4.82 -25.34 6.91
N ARG A 90 4.32 -25.63 8.10
CA ARG A 90 3.27 -24.84 8.77
C ARG A 90 3.98 -23.74 9.55
N SER A 91 4.70 -22.89 8.84
CA SER A 91 5.63 -21.99 9.50
C SER A 91 4.94 -20.73 10.04
N THR A 92 5.44 -20.30 11.18
CA THR A 92 5.31 -18.93 11.68
C THR A 92 5.67 -17.98 10.54
N PRO A 93 4.84 -16.97 10.24
CA PRO A 93 5.13 -16.05 9.14
C PRO A 93 6.46 -15.33 9.40
N THR A 94 7.34 -15.37 8.41
CA THR A 94 8.69 -14.78 8.45
C THR A 94 9.04 -14.13 7.13
N GLY A 95 10.10 -13.31 7.10
CA GLY A 95 10.65 -12.71 5.90
C GLY A 95 10.00 -11.37 5.54
N LEU A 96 10.39 -10.82 4.39
CA LEU A 96 9.99 -9.49 3.93
C LEU A 96 8.61 -9.52 3.27
N LEU A 97 7.68 -8.71 3.78
CA LEU A 97 6.36 -8.45 3.22
C LEU A 97 6.34 -7.05 2.59
N ARG A 98 6.20 -6.99 1.27
CA ARG A 98 6.13 -5.74 0.51
C ARG A 98 4.68 -5.34 0.30
N ILE A 99 4.29 -4.20 0.86
CA ILE A 99 2.92 -3.70 0.82
C ILE A 99 2.89 -2.39 0.04
N ASN A 100 1.96 -2.27 -0.90
CA ASN A 100 1.58 -1.00 -1.50
C ASN A 100 0.20 -0.58 -1.00
N ALA A 101 0.02 0.72 -0.75
CA ALA A 101 -1.28 1.30 -0.42
C ALA A 101 -1.41 2.72 -0.99
N THR A 102 -2.64 3.22 -1.11
CA THR A 102 -2.86 4.62 -1.52
C THR A 102 -2.41 5.60 -0.43
N LEU A 103 -1.96 6.80 -0.83
CA LEU A 103 -1.30 7.77 0.06
C LEU A 103 -2.03 7.99 1.39
N GLY A 104 -3.21 8.58 1.39
CA GLY A 104 -3.94 8.95 2.60
C GLY A 104 -4.38 7.72 3.41
N PHE A 105 -5.03 6.74 2.76
CA PHE A 105 -5.52 5.54 3.42
C PHE A 105 -4.37 4.69 3.98
N GLY A 106 -3.29 4.57 3.21
CA GLY A 106 -2.09 3.85 3.66
C GLY A 106 -1.49 4.46 4.91
N ARG A 107 -1.40 5.81 4.96
CA ARG A 107 -0.87 6.55 6.12
C ARG A 107 -1.77 6.43 7.35
N SER A 108 -3.07 6.68 7.17
CA SER A 108 -3.99 6.80 8.29
C SER A 108 -4.54 5.47 8.82
N HIS A 109 -4.63 4.44 7.97
CA HIS A 109 -5.25 3.17 8.34
C HIS A 109 -4.32 1.98 8.26
N ILE A 110 -3.49 1.86 7.19
CA ILE A 110 -2.64 0.67 6.99
C ILE A 110 -1.38 0.73 7.86
N ALA A 111 -0.69 1.86 7.93
CA ALA A 111 0.53 1.98 8.72
C ALA A 111 0.32 1.70 10.23
N PRO A 112 -0.75 2.17 10.89
CA PRO A 112 -1.05 1.76 12.27
C PRO A 112 -1.34 0.27 12.41
N LEU A 113 -2.01 -0.36 11.43
CA LEU A 113 -2.27 -1.81 11.42
C LEU A 113 -0.98 -2.61 11.27
N ILE A 114 -0.06 -2.17 10.41
CA ILE A 114 1.27 -2.77 10.28
C ILE A 114 2.01 -2.75 11.62
N SER A 115 1.98 -1.63 12.34
CA SER A 115 2.60 -1.52 13.67
C SER A 115 2.01 -2.52 14.68
N ARG A 116 0.70 -2.80 14.63
CA ARG A 116 0.03 -3.82 15.46
C ARG A 116 0.40 -5.23 14.99
N PHE A 117 0.44 -5.46 13.69
CA PHE A 117 0.78 -6.72 13.07
C PHE A 117 2.20 -7.18 13.47
N LEU A 118 3.20 -6.30 13.39
CA LEU A 118 4.58 -6.63 13.75
C LEU A 118 4.77 -6.97 15.24
N ARG A 119 3.92 -6.46 16.13
CA ARG A 119 3.93 -6.90 17.54
C ARG A 119 3.48 -8.34 17.71
N GLN A 120 2.59 -8.81 16.84
CA GLN A 120 2.09 -10.20 16.87
C GLN A 120 3.02 -11.16 16.09
N TYR A 121 3.67 -10.64 15.04
CA TYR A 121 4.53 -11.41 14.15
C TYR A 121 5.92 -10.76 14.01
N PRO A 122 6.76 -10.84 15.06
CA PRO A 122 8.03 -10.11 15.12
C PRO A 122 9.10 -10.60 14.15
N GLN A 123 8.89 -11.77 13.51
CA GLN A 123 9.80 -12.33 12.51
C GLN A 123 9.49 -11.88 11.08
N VAL A 124 8.43 -11.07 10.89
CA VAL A 124 8.10 -10.47 9.59
C VAL A 124 8.76 -9.11 9.51
N GLU A 125 9.42 -8.84 8.38
CA GLU A 125 9.87 -7.51 8.01
C GLU A 125 8.82 -6.89 7.08
N VAL A 126 8.54 -5.59 7.19
CA VAL A 126 7.55 -4.92 6.33
C VAL A 126 8.17 -3.74 5.62
N GLN A 127 7.99 -3.71 4.30
CA GLN A 127 8.24 -2.53 3.47
C GLN A 127 6.91 -1.98 2.98
N LEU A 128 6.53 -0.80 3.47
CA LEU A 128 5.33 -0.08 3.02
C LEU A 128 5.72 1.01 2.02
N GLN A 129 5.16 0.93 0.83
CA GLN A 129 5.24 1.99 -0.16
C GLN A 129 3.85 2.59 -0.42
N LEU A 130 3.77 3.91 -0.38
CA LEU A 130 2.54 4.64 -0.68
C LEU A 130 2.60 5.21 -2.09
N SER A 131 1.51 5.07 -2.84
CA SER A 131 1.43 5.56 -4.23
C SER A 131 0.06 6.18 -4.52
N VAL A 132 0.02 7.08 -5.50
CA VAL A 132 -1.24 7.64 -6.01
C VAL A 132 -2.01 6.59 -6.80
N ASN A 133 -1.29 5.89 -7.68
CA ASN A 133 -1.80 4.83 -8.51
C ASN A 133 -1.20 3.50 -8.04
N PRO A 134 -2.02 2.47 -7.83
CA PRO A 134 -1.50 1.15 -7.54
C PRO A 134 -0.58 0.71 -8.69
N PRO A 135 0.62 0.18 -8.38
CA PRO A 135 1.48 -0.37 -9.42
C PRO A 135 0.81 -1.57 -10.11
N PRO A 136 1.21 -1.90 -11.33
CA PRO A 136 0.80 -3.14 -11.98
C PRO A 136 1.16 -4.34 -11.08
N LEU A 137 0.21 -5.23 -10.84
CA LEU A 137 0.42 -6.44 -10.04
C LEU A 137 1.21 -7.53 -10.77
N THR A 138 1.55 -7.27 -12.03
CA THR A 138 2.44 -8.10 -12.85
C THR A 138 3.91 -7.92 -12.50
N ASP A 139 4.27 -6.81 -11.87
CA ASP A 139 5.61 -6.55 -11.38
C ASP A 139 5.74 -7.16 -9.99
N ASP A 140 6.75 -7.99 -9.76
CA ASP A 140 7.06 -8.62 -8.47
C ASP A 140 7.50 -7.62 -7.38
N ALA A 141 7.12 -6.36 -7.55
CA ALA A 141 7.49 -5.27 -6.66
C ALA A 141 6.77 -5.34 -5.31
N PHE A 142 5.55 -5.94 -5.27
CA PHE A 142 4.71 -6.00 -4.07
C PHE A 142 4.06 -7.35 -3.88
N ASP A 143 3.99 -7.78 -2.62
CA ASP A 143 3.27 -8.98 -2.22
C ASP A 143 1.77 -8.72 -2.05
N VAL A 144 1.40 -7.52 -1.53
CA VAL A 144 0.01 -7.09 -1.32
C VAL A 144 -0.16 -5.63 -1.72
N CYS A 145 -1.22 -5.32 -2.48
CA CYS A 145 -1.65 -3.96 -2.78
C CYS A 145 -3.01 -3.69 -2.11
N ILE A 146 -3.10 -2.66 -1.28
CA ILE A 146 -4.35 -2.18 -0.71
C ILE A 146 -4.88 -1.04 -1.58
N ARG A 147 -6.02 -1.26 -2.22
CA ARG A 147 -6.57 -0.31 -3.21
C ARG A 147 -8.08 -0.14 -3.10
N PHE A 148 -8.58 0.90 -3.73
CA PHE A 148 -10.01 1.17 -3.88
C PHE A 148 -10.52 0.62 -5.21
N GLY A 149 -11.74 0.05 -5.19
CA GLY A 149 -12.37 -0.54 -6.34
C GLY A 149 -11.81 -1.93 -6.70
N GLU A 150 -12.65 -2.73 -7.33
CA GLU A 150 -12.29 -4.07 -7.74
C GLU A 150 -11.25 -4.04 -8.88
N PRO A 151 -10.19 -4.84 -8.81
CA PRO A 151 -9.20 -4.88 -9.87
C PRO A 151 -9.78 -5.56 -11.12
N PRO A 152 -9.44 -5.05 -12.33
CA PRO A 152 -9.95 -5.61 -13.58
C PRO A 152 -9.25 -6.92 -14.01
N ASP A 153 -8.18 -7.34 -13.32
CA ASP A 153 -7.33 -8.47 -13.75
C ASP A 153 -7.75 -9.77 -13.04
N ALA A 154 -8.11 -10.80 -13.82
CA ALA A 154 -8.48 -12.13 -13.32
C ALA A 154 -7.30 -12.96 -12.79
N ARG A 155 -6.06 -12.52 -12.97
CA ARG A 155 -4.84 -13.22 -12.51
C ARG A 155 -4.44 -12.91 -11.06
N VAL A 156 -5.23 -12.10 -10.40
CA VAL A 156 -4.99 -11.69 -9.01
C VAL A 156 -6.13 -12.16 -8.12
N ILE A 157 -5.85 -12.29 -6.84
CA ILE A 157 -6.86 -12.48 -5.81
C ILE A 157 -7.22 -11.11 -5.27
N ALA A 158 -8.50 -10.81 -5.23
CA ALA A 158 -9.04 -9.61 -4.63
C ALA A 158 -9.90 -10.00 -3.41
N GLN A 159 -9.42 -9.69 -2.22
CA GLN A 159 -10.20 -9.86 -0.99
C GLN A 159 -10.76 -8.52 -0.57
N ARG A 160 -12.08 -8.40 -0.51
CA ARG A 160 -12.74 -7.21 0.02
C ARG A 160 -12.45 -7.08 1.50
N LEU A 161 -11.90 -5.95 1.91
CA LEU A 161 -11.54 -5.65 3.30
C LEU A 161 -12.64 -4.87 4.01
N ALA A 162 -13.16 -3.82 3.35
CA ALA A 162 -14.17 -2.93 3.92
C ALA A 162 -15.02 -2.27 2.85
N PRO A 163 -16.28 -1.93 3.16
CA PRO A 163 -17.06 -1.02 2.33
C PRO A 163 -16.41 0.37 2.35
N ASN A 164 -16.50 1.07 1.24
CA ASN A 164 -16.12 2.47 1.18
C ASN A 164 -17.03 3.20 0.20
N ARG A 165 -17.63 4.28 0.64
CA ARG A 165 -18.39 5.21 -0.18
C ARG A 165 -17.67 6.55 -0.24
N ARG A 166 -17.86 7.25 -1.34
CA ARG A 166 -17.40 8.63 -1.46
C ARG A 166 -18.58 9.57 -1.23
N LEU A 167 -18.36 10.61 -0.47
CA LEU A 167 -19.35 11.62 -0.16
C LEU A 167 -18.89 12.95 -0.73
N LEU A 168 -19.86 13.81 -1.06
CA LEU A 168 -19.60 15.20 -1.42
C LEU A 168 -19.72 16.04 -0.15
N CYS A 169 -18.73 16.90 0.10
CA CYS A 169 -18.71 17.76 1.28
C CYS A 169 -18.09 19.12 0.99
N ALA A 170 -18.41 20.08 1.83
CA ALA A 170 -17.81 21.41 1.84
C ALA A 170 -17.83 21.98 3.25
N SER A 171 -17.02 23.01 3.53
CA SER A 171 -17.10 23.70 4.82
C SER A 171 -18.36 24.59 4.89
N PRO A 172 -18.92 24.82 6.10
CA PRO A 172 -20.04 25.75 6.30
C PRO A 172 -19.74 27.14 5.75
N ALA A 173 -18.51 27.62 5.88
CA ALA A 173 -18.08 28.93 5.38
C ALA A 173 -18.21 29.03 3.84
N TYR A 174 -17.82 27.98 3.12
CA TYR A 174 -18.00 27.93 1.68
C TYR A 174 -19.48 27.96 1.31
N LEU A 175 -20.30 27.13 1.94
CA LEU A 175 -21.73 27.02 1.65
C LEU A 175 -22.50 28.30 2.00
N ALA A 176 -22.12 29.00 3.06
CA ALA A 176 -22.72 30.30 3.41
C ALA A 176 -22.45 31.36 2.34
N ARG A 177 -21.30 31.31 1.67
CA ARG A 177 -20.90 32.29 0.67
C ARG A 177 -21.45 31.98 -0.74
N PHE A 178 -21.48 30.71 -1.14
CA PHE A 178 -21.76 30.29 -2.52
C PHE A 178 -23.05 29.49 -2.67
N GLY A 179 -23.76 29.23 -1.53
CA GLY A 179 -24.99 28.44 -1.55
C GLY A 179 -24.70 26.93 -1.44
N THR A 180 -25.78 26.15 -1.21
CA THR A 180 -25.74 24.70 -1.12
C THR A 180 -26.35 24.10 -2.39
N PRO A 181 -25.64 23.25 -3.14
CA PRO A 181 -26.18 22.59 -4.33
C PRO A 181 -27.34 21.67 -3.94
N LYS A 182 -28.41 21.67 -4.74
CA LYS A 182 -29.64 20.86 -4.51
C LYS A 182 -29.75 19.68 -5.46
N VAL A 183 -29.17 19.82 -6.65
CA VAL A 183 -29.12 18.78 -7.68
C VAL A 183 -27.70 18.64 -8.23
N PRO A 184 -27.33 17.49 -8.82
CA PRO A 184 -25.99 17.29 -9.37
C PRO A 184 -25.53 18.37 -10.34
N HIS A 185 -26.40 18.86 -11.17
CA HIS A 185 -26.10 19.91 -12.16
C HIS A 185 -25.60 21.21 -11.53
N ASP A 186 -26.04 21.56 -10.31
CA ASP A 186 -25.61 22.77 -9.61
C ASP A 186 -24.09 22.80 -9.37
N LEU A 187 -23.44 21.64 -9.31
CA LEU A 187 -21.99 21.54 -9.16
C LEU A 187 -21.20 22.22 -10.28
N THR A 188 -21.82 22.45 -11.45
CA THR A 188 -21.21 23.18 -12.56
C THR A 188 -20.98 24.65 -12.23
N GLN A 189 -21.70 25.19 -11.24
CA GLN A 189 -21.62 26.57 -10.75
C GLN A 189 -20.75 26.72 -9.51
N HIS A 190 -20.29 25.59 -8.94
CA HIS A 190 -19.45 25.58 -7.75
C HIS A 190 -17.99 25.37 -8.10
N ASN A 191 -17.09 25.87 -7.23
CA ASN A 191 -15.69 25.50 -7.25
C ASN A 191 -15.55 24.09 -6.68
N CYS A 192 -15.11 23.14 -7.50
CA CYS A 192 -14.95 21.74 -7.11
C CYS A 192 -13.46 21.40 -7.01
N ILE A 193 -13.03 20.93 -5.84
CA ILE A 193 -11.64 20.54 -5.60
C ILE A 193 -11.37 19.22 -6.33
N GLY A 194 -10.39 19.21 -7.21
CA GLY A 194 -10.05 18.05 -8.02
C GLY A 194 -8.99 17.18 -7.37
N ILE A 195 -9.20 15.85 -7.43
CA ILE A 195 -8.18 14.86 -7.05
C ILE A 195 -7.82 14.05 -8.30
N ARG A 196 -6.53 14.08 -8.68
CA ARG A 196 -6.02 13.30 -9.81
C ARG A 196 -5.50 11.95 -9.27
N GLN A 197 -6.30 10.91 -9.46
CA GLN A 197 -5.93 9.53 -9.12
C GLN A 197 -6.30 8.64 -10.31
N GLY A 198 -5.33 7.85 -10.78
CA GLY A 198 -5.54 6.97 -11.93
C GLY A 198 -5.66 7.71 -13.26
N GLU A 199 -6.15 6.97 -14.24
CA GLU A 199 -6.39 7.44 -15.62
C GLU A 199 -7.81 7.97 -15.84
N GLU A 200 -8.64 8.06 -14.80
CA GLU A 200 -10.01 8.56 -14.93
C GLU A 200 -10.04 9.99 -15.44
N ALA A 201 -11.03 10.27 -16.26
CA ALA A 201 -11.23 11.61 -16.84
C ALA A 201 -11.37 12.64 -15.72
N TYR A 202 -10.39 13.52 -15.61
CA TYR A 202 -10.32 14.58 -14.63
C TYR A 202 -11.55 15.51 -14.71
N GLY A 203 -12.14 15.77 -13.55
CA GLY A 203 -13.27 16.70 -13.46
C GLY A 203 -14.62 16.12 -13.93
N LEU A 204 -14.75 14.82 -14.11
CA LEU A 204 -16.03 14.18 -14.40
C LEU A 204 -16.50 13.38 -13.17
N TRP A 205 -17.56 13.86 -12.50
CA TRP A 205 -18.16 13.18 -11.38
C TRP A 205 -19.43 12.44 -11.81
N ARG A 206 -19.47 11.13 -11.58
CA ARG A 206 -20.67 10.31 -11.81
C ARG A 206 -21.45 10.21 -10.52
N LEU A 207 -22.69 10.71 -10.56
CA LEU A 207 -23.59 10.76 -9.42
C LEU A 207 -24.88 10.05 -9.79
N SER A 208 -25.30 9.11 -8.96
CA SER A 208 -26.56 8.40 -9.11
C SER A 208 -27.55 8.94 -8.10
N SER A 209 -28.80 9.14 -8.50
CA SER A 209 -29.89 9.58 -7.64
C SER A 209 -31.16 8.79 -7.95
N GLY A 210 -32.06 8.66 -6.96
CA GLY A 210 -33.30 7.90 -7.08
C GLY A 210 -33.36 6.73 -6.10
N ARG A 211 -34.49 5.98 -6.14
CA ARG A 211 -34.74 4.81 -5.29
C ARG A 211 -35.23 3.63 -6.14
N GLY A 212 -34.71 2.43 -5.86
CA GLY A 212 -35.18 1.20 -6.54
C GLY A 212 -34.95 1.25 -8.06
N GLY A 213 -35.88 0.80 -8.86
CA GLY A 213 -35.78 0.71 -10.33
C GLY A 213 -35.75 2.04 -11.09
N ALA A 214 -35.84 3.20 -10.40
CA ALA A 214 -35.79 4.54 -10.99
C ALA A 214 -34.47 5.27 -10.68
N MET A 215 -33.36 4.55 -10.56
CA MET A 215 -32.04 5.16 -10.43
C MET A 215 -31.57 5.77 -11.74
N THR A 216 -31.22 7.05 -11.70
CA THR A 216 -30.60 7.78 -12.83
C THR A 216 -29.17 8.13 -12.47
N THR A 217 -28.24 7.95 -13.40
CA THR A 217 -26.85 8.35 -13.25
C THR A 217 -26.54 9.52 -14.15
N GLU A 218 -26.06 10.59 -13.56
CA GLU A 218 -25.64 11.81 -14.27
C GLU A 218 -24.12 11.94 -14.18
N ALA A 219 -23.49 12.28 -15.31
CA ALA A 219 -22.08 12.60 -15.37
C ALA A 219 -21.91 14.12 -15.40
N VAL A 220 -21.49 14.70 -14.29
CA VAL A 220 -21.33 16.15 -14.13
C VAL A 220 -19.89 16.54 -14.38
N LYS A 221 -19.67 17.42 -15.36
CA LYS A 221 -18.36 18.00 -15.61
C LYS A 221 -18.12 19.14 -14.61
N THR A 222 -17.29 18.84 -13.61
CA THR A 222 -16.94 19.80 -12.56
C THR A 222 -15.73 20.65 -12.97
N ARG A 223 -15.64 21.86 -12.39
CA ARG A 223 -14.52 22.78 -12.57
C ARG A 223 -14.05 23.28 -11.21
N GLY A 224 -12.78 23.59 -11.11
CA GLY A 224 -12.21 24.16 -9.89
C GLY A 224 -10.83 24.76 -10.12
N THR A 225 -10.42 25.60 -9.18
CA THR A 225 -9.13 26.30 -9.22
C THR A 225 -8.01 25.50 -8.56
N LEU A 226 -8.35 24.44 -7.81
CA LEU A 226 -7.40 23.63 -7.02
C LEU A 226 -7.47 22.17 -7.44
N THR A 227 -6.32 21.60 -7.71
CA THR A 227 -6.16 20.18 -7.98
C THR A 227 -4.93 19.62 -7.30
N THR A 228 -5.03 18.39 -6.82
CA THR A 228 -3.92 17.66 -6.20
C THR A 228 -4.02 16.18 -6.51
N ASN A 229 -2.98 15.44 -6.23
CA ASN A 229 -2.98 13.97 -6.21
C ASN A 229 -3.03 13.41 -4.77
N ASP A 230 -3.03 14.27 -3.76
CA ASP A 230 -3.09 13.91 -2.35
C ASP A 230 -4.45 14.29 -1.74
N GLY A 231 -5.15 13.27 -1.22
CA GLY A 231 -6.48 13.47 -0.65
C GLY A 231 -6.50 14.26 0.64
N GLU A 232 -5.43 14.24 1.43
CA GLU A 232 -5.34 15.02 2.68
C GLU A 232 -5.21 16.52 2.39
N ILE A 233 -4.41 16.88 1.39
CA ILE A 233 -4.33 18.27 0.90
C ILE A 233 -5.71 18.74 0.41
N ALA A 234 -6.43 17.91 -0.34
CA ALA A 234 -7.76 18.24 -0.83
C ALA A 234 -8.77 18.46 0.33
N VAL A 235 -8.69 17.65 1.39
CA VAL A 235 -9.52 17.82 2.59
C VAL A 235 -9.21 19.13 3.29
N ASN A 236 -7.93 19.49 3.45
CA ASN A 236 -7.53 20.75 4.05
C ASN A 236 -8.07 21.95 3.26
N TRP A 237 -7.99 21.93 1.93
CA TRP A 237 -8.58 22.98 1.08
C TRP A 237 -10.11 23.08 1.22
N ALA A 238 -10.80 21.95 1.39
CA ALA A 238 -12.23 21.96 1.65
C ALA A 238 -12.57 22.58 3.00
N LEU A 239 -11.80 22.27 4.04
CA LEU A 239 -11.90 22.87 5.39
C LEU A 239 -11.65 24.39 5.36
N ASP A 240 -10.68 24.83 4.56
CA ASP A 240 -10.34 26.25 4.35
C ASP A 240 -11.39 27.00 3.49
N GLY A 241 -12.43 26.32 3.01
CA GLY A 241 -13.53 26.94 2.28
C GLY A 241 -13.25 27.19 0.81
N HIS A 242 -12.36 26.44 0.19
CA HIS A 242 -12.03 26.64 -1.21
C HIS A 242 -13.01 25.97 -2.18
N GLY A 243 -13.87 25.05 -1.73
CA GLY A 243 -14.80 24.40 -2.65
C GLY A 243 -15.48 23.15 -2.12
N ILE A 244 -16.21 22.50 -3.02
CA ILE A 244 -16.82 21.19 -2.80
C ILE A 244 -15.81 20.11 -3.14
N LEU A 245 -15.71 19.09 -2.27
CA LEU A 245 -14.83 17.95 -2.42
C LEU A 245 -15.65 16.66 -2.46
N MET A 246 -15.29 15.74 -3.36
CA MET A 246 -15.75 14.35 -3.33
C MET A 246 -14.65 13.49 -2.70
N ARG A 247 -14.94 12.85 -1.55
CA ARG A 247 -13.92 12.12 -0.80
C ARG A 247 -14.48 10.86 -0.15
N ALA A 248 -13.59 9.88 0.07
CA ALA A 248 -13.90 8.70 0.85
C ALA A 248 -14.38 9.08 2.26
N GLU A 249 -15.46 8.45 2.72
CA GLU A 249 -16.04 8.71 4.04
C GLU A 249 -15.01 8.54 5.16
N TRP A 250 -14.15 7.54 5.08
CA TRP A 250 -13.06 7.28 6.04
C TRP A 250 -12.16 8.48 6.31
N ASP A 251 -11.93 9.32 5.30
CA ASP A 251 -11.04 10.48 5.42
C ASP A 251 -11.72 11.70 6.01
N ILE A 252 -13.04 11.79 5.91
CA ILE A 252 -13.81 13.00 6.25
C ILE A 252 -14.79 12.80 7.41
N ASP A 253 -15.04 11.57 7.84
CA ASP A 253 -16.03 11.25 8.87
C ASP A 253 -15.86 12.09 10.15
N ARG A 254 -14.63 12.23 10.66
CA ARG A 254 -14.32 13.07 11.81
C ARG A 254 -14.74 14.52 11.62
N PHE A 255 -14.56 15.06 10.39
CA PHE A 255 -14.90 16.45 10.08
C PHE A 255 -16.39 16.66 9.82
N LEU A 256 -17.10 15.60 9.40
CA LEU A 256 -18.56 15.61 9.32
C LEU A 256 -19.17 15.56 10.73
N LYS A 257 -18.61 14.73 11.63
CA LYS A 257 -19.07 14.61 13.03
C LYS A 257 -18.87 15.89 13.84
N ASP A 258 -17.76 16.58 13.63
CA ASP A 258 -17.45 17.83 14.35
C ASP A 258 -18.02 19.09 13.65
N GLY A 259 -18.70 18.94 12.51
CA GLY A 259 -19.37 20.03 11.78
C GLY A 259 -18.43 20.93 10.97
N ARG A 260 -17.13 20.65 10.89
CA ARG A 260 -16.19 21.41 10.06
C ARG A 260 -16.39 21.19 8.56
N LEU A 261 -16.92 20.01 8.21
CA LEU A 261 -17.45 19.74 6.88
C LEU A 261 -18.92 19.37 6.98
N VAL A 262 -19.68 19.69 5.96
CA VAL A 262 -21.10 19.33 5.82
C VAL A 262 -21.27 18.55 4.53
N GLN A 263 -22.01 17.44 4.60
CA GLN A 263 -22.34 16.69 3.40
C GLN A 263 -23.29 17.48 2.51
N VAL A 264 -22.99 17.55 1.23
CA VAL A 264 -23.85 18.11 0.20
C VAL A 264 -24.39 17.01 -0.70
N LEU A 265 -25.59 17.20 -1.27
CA LEU A 265 -26.29 16.22 -2.11
C LEU A 265 -26.38 14.83 -1.44
N PRO A 266 -26.88 14.71 -0.20
CA PRO A 266 -26.89 13.45 0.53
C PRO A 266 -27.78 12.37 -0.12
N GLN A 267 -28.65 12.76 -1.04
CA GLN A 267 -29.49 11.86 -1.84
C GLN A 267 -28.75 11.25 -3.03
N CYS A 268 -27.52 11.69 -3.31
CA CYS A 268 -26.73 11.21 -4.44
C CYS A 268 -25.71 10.18 -3.98
N PHE A 269 -25.50 9.18 -4.82
CA PHE A 269 -24.55 8.08 -4.60
C PHE A 269 -23.43 8.17 -5.63
N THR A 270 -22.24 7.86 -5.23
CA THR A 270 -21.09 7.68 -6.12
C THR A 270 -20.93 6.20 -6.44
N PRO A 271 -20.23 5.84 -7.53
CA PRO A 271 -19.86 4.45 -7.77
C PRO A 271 -19.13 3.85 -6.57
N ASP A 272 -19.40 2.57 -6.30
CA ASP A 272 -18.74 1.83 -5.22
C ASP A 272 -17.21 1.87 -5.38
N ALA A 273 -16.55 2.05 -4.27
CA ALA A 273 -15.09 2.13 -4.22
C ALA A 273 -14.57 1.39 -2.99
N ASP A 274 -15.10 0.19 -2.75
CA ASP A 274 -14.71 -0.67 -1.63
C ASP A 274 -13.19 -0.87 -1.55
N VAL A 275 -12.71 -1.14 -0.36
CA VAL A 275 -11.29 -1.38 -0.10
C VAL A 275 -10.99 -2.85 -0.31
N TYR A 276 -9.99 -3.14 -1.12
CA TYR A 276 -9.53 -4.49 -1.43
C TYR A 276 -8.06 -4.67 -1.07
N ALA A 277 -7.73 -5.85 -0.53
CA ALA A 277 -6.37 -6.39 -0.59
C ALA A 277 -6.26 -7.20 -1.87
N VAL A 278 -5.31 -6.84 -2.70
CA VAL A 278 -5.08 -7.48 -4.00
C VAL A 278 -3.67 -8.03 -4.02
N TYR A 279 -3.52 -9.29 -4.39
CA TYR A 279 -2.23 -9.97 -4.44
C TYR A 279 -2.20 -11.04 -5.54
N PRO A 280 -1.02 -11.35 -6.13
CA PRO A 280 -0.87 -12.40 -7.12
C PRO A 280 -1.32 -13.75 -6.60
N GLN A 281 -1.93 -14.59 -7.46
CA GLN A 281 -2.41 -15.91 -7.06
C GLN A 281 -1.29 -16.80 -6.50
N ARG A 282 -0.07 -16.66 -7.02
CA ARG A 282 1.12 -17.38 -6.52
C ARG A 282 1.47 -17.02 -5.07
N HIS A 283 1.18 -15.79 -4.62
CA HIS A 283 1.45 -15.35 -3.23
C HIS A 283 0.38 -15.80 -2.23
N ARG A 284 -0.70 -16.44 -2.70
CA ARG A 284 -1.78 -16.93 -1.81
C ARG A 284 -1.28 -17.90 -0.74
N LEU A 285 -0.26 -18.66 -1.04
CA LEU A 285 0.28 -19.71 -0.17
C LEU A 285 1.31 -19.16 0.82
N ALA A 286 1.90 -18.01 0.59
CA ALA A 286 2.85 -17.40 1.50
C ALA A 286 2.19 -17.06 2.84
N ALA A 287 2.68 -17.67 3.93
CA ALA A 287 2.10 -17.51 5.26
C ALA A 287 2.04 -16.04 5.68
N ARG A 288 3.09 -15.24 5.40
CA ARG A 288 3.13 -13.81 5.73
C ARG A 288 2.07 -13.00 5.01
N VAL A 289 1.76 -13.32 3.73
CA VAL A 289 0.71 -12.65 2.96
C VAL A 289 -0.67 -13.00 3.50
N ARG A 290 -0.96 -14.30 3.66
CA ARG A 290 -2.24 -14.78 4.17
C ARG A 290 -2.54 -14.19 5.55
N VAL A 291 -1.61 -14.34 6.50
CA VAL A 291 -1.80 -13.87 7.87
C VAL A 291 -1.94 -12.35 7.94
N PHE A 292 -1.22 -11.60 7.11
CA PHE A 292 -1.38 -10.15 7.01
C PHE A 292 -2.76 -9.75 6.47
N VAL A 293 -3.20 -10.37 5.38
CA VAL A 293 -4.49 -10.05 4.76
C VAL A 293 -5.64 -10.41 5.72
N ASP A 294 -5.57 -11.56 6.40
CA ASP A 294 -6.55 -11.96 7.42
C ASP A 294 -6.54 -11.01 8.62
N PHE A 295 -5.36 -10.57 9.07
CA PHE A 295 -5.22 -9.62 10.16
C PHE A 295 -5.87 -8.26 9.82
N VAL A 296 -5.61 -7.75 8.62
CA VAL A 296 -6.20 -6.48 8.15
C VAL A 296 -7.71 -6.62 7.95
N ALA A 297 -8.18 -7.72 7.35
CA ALA A 297 -9.61 -7.98 7.18
C ALA A 297 -10.34 -8.07 8.54
N GLY A 298 -9.76 -8.77 9.51
CA GLY A 298 -10.27 -8.83 10.89
C GLY A 298 -10.35 -7.47 11.56
N ALA A 299 -9.33 -6.62 11.36
CA ALA A 299 -9.31 -5.27 11.92
C ALA A 299 -10.42 -4.39 11.35
N PHE A 300 -10.70 -4.48 10.05
CA PHE A 300 -11.79 -3.72 9.42
C PHE A 300 -13.20 -4.29 9.69
N SER A 301 -13.30 -5.56 10.08
CA SER A 301 -14.58 -6.17 10.45
C SER A 301 -15.03 -5.81 11.87
N THR A 302 -14.15 -5.26 12.69
CA THR A 302 -14.45 -4.86 14.07
C THR A 302 -14.91 -3.39 14.08
N PRO A 303 -16.07 -3.04 14.69
CA PRO A 303 -16.63 -1.68 14.66
C PRO A 303 -15.74 -0.57 15.23
N ALA A 304 -14.65 -0.91 15.92
CA ALA A 304 -13.74 0.03 16.59
C ALA A 304 -12.89 0.94 15.67
N LEU A 305 -12.90 0.73 14.35
CA LEU A 305 -12.20 1.62 13.41
C LEU A 305 -13.11 2.68 12.77
N HIS A 306 -14.36 2.75 13.16
CA HIS A 306 -15.32 3.77 12.71
C HIS A 306 -15.40 4.96 13.70
N GLY A 307 -14.31 5.23 14.45
CA GLY A 307 -14.06 6.45 15.20
C GLY A 307 -14.52 6.40 16.66
N ASP A 308 -13.58 6.41 17.57
CA ASP A 308 -13.62 7.27 18.77
C ASP A 308 -12.92 8.60 18.47
#